data_5267d09af1f903c0ed0ab9f79c550978
#
_entry.id   5267d09af1f903c0ed0ab9f79c550978
#
_cell.length_a   1.000
_cell.length_b   1.000
_cell.length_c   1.000
_cell.angle_alpha   90.00
_cell.angle_beta   90.00
_cell.angle_gamma   90.00
#
_symmetry.space_group_name_H-M   'P 1'
#
loop_
_entity.id
_entity.type
_entity.pdbx_description
1 polymer ?
#
loop_
_entity_poly.entity_id
_entity_poly.type
_entity_poly.pdbx_seq_one_letter_code
_entity_poly.pdbx_strand_id
1 'polypeptide(L)'
;YMTVTITQGNTEDIGVKALSPTLGEGEWRIVLEWGEEPADLDAHLETSSWHVWFSNPQATGSDGTEVNLDVDEREGKGPETITVSQMNPDEKYEFYVYNYSSNGAKNSDALGKSEAVVKLYLSNGEMMQYSVPSGTGTVWNVFNIVNGEVKEINELAEIEN
;
A
#
# COMPACT_ATOMS: atom_id res chain seq x y z
N TYR A 1 -14.01 -19.38 -8.79
CA TYR A 1 -12.93 -20.37 -8.94
C TYR A 1 -12.20 -20.07 -10.25
N MET A 2 -10.90 -19.82 -10.17
CA MET A 2 -10.04 -19.62 -11.33
C MET A 2 -9.39 -20.97 -11.65
N THR A 3 -9.67 -21.54 -12.81
CA THR A 3 -9.05 -22.81 -13.24
C THR A 3 -7.75 -22.47 -13.96
N VAL A 4 -6.62 -22.85 -13.39
CA VAL A 4 -5.30 -22.75 -14.06
C VAL A 4 -5.07 -24.07 -14.79
N THR A 5 -5.04 -24.03 -16.12
CA THR A 5 -4.64 -25.17 -16.95
C THR A 5 -3.12 -25.15 -17.08
N ILE A 6 -2.44 -26.14 -16.49
CA ILE A 6 -0.99 -26.31 -16.62
C ILE A 6 -0.74 -27.09 -17.90
N THR A 7 -0.19 -26.46 -18.93
CA THR A 7 0.34 -27.14 -20.12
C THR A 7 1.81 -27.47 -19.86
N GLN A 8 2.17 -28.74 -20.01
CA GLN A 8 3.49 -29.30 -19.74
C GLN A 8 4.53 -28.70 -20.71
N GLY A 9 5.54 -27.99 -20.18
CA GLY A 9 6.72 -27.58 -20.95
C GLY A 9 7.18 -26.15 -20.65
N ASN A 10 7.59 -25.88 -19.43
CA ASN A 10 8.64 -24.98 -18.97
C ASN A 10 8.43 -24.74 -17.47
N THR A 11 9.38 -25.17 -16.65
CA THR A 11 9.42 -24.82 -15.25
C THR A 11 9.96 -23.40 -15.13
N GLU A 12 9.11 -22.39 -15.36
CA GLU A 12 9.32 -21.09 -14.78
C GLU A 12 8.81 -21.17 -13.34
N ASP A 13 9.69 -20.83 -12.41
CA ASP A 13 9.34 -20.68 -11.00
C ASP A 13 8.33 -19.54 -10.88
N ILE A 14 7.06 -19.88 -11.01
CA ILE A 14 5.97 -18.96 -10.67
C ILE A 14 5.96 -18.89 -9.15
N GLY A 15 6.75 -17.95 -8.61
CA GLY A 15 6.72 -17.62 -7.20
C GLY A 15 5.27 -17.54 -6.72
N VAL A 16 5.01 -18.07 -5.53
CA VAL A 16 3.67 -18.11 -4.94
C VAL A 16 3.11 -16.69 -4.91
N LYS A 17 2.34 -16.33 -5.94
CA LYS A 17 1.55 -15.10 -5.89
C LYS A 17 0.47 -15.35 -4.85
N ALA A 18 0.56 -14.66 -3.72
CA ALA A 18 -0.55 -14.57 -2.81
C ALA A 18 -1.76 -14.07 -3.60
N LEU A 19 -2.73 -14.94 -3.80
CA LEU A 19 -3.99 -14.57 -4.46
C LEU A 19 -4.70 -13.62 -3.49
N SER A 20 -4.76 -12.35 -3.83
CA SER A 20 -5.63 -11.42 -3.10
C SER A 20 -7.05 -11.97 -3.19
N PRO A 21 -7.79 -12.11 -2.08
CA PRO A 21 -9.18 -12.55 -2.13
C PRO A 21 -9.97 -11.63 -3.07
N THR A 22 -10.97 -12.18 -3.73
CA THR A 22 -11.86 -11.41 -4.61
C THR A 22 -12.46 -10.24 -3.82
N LEU A 23 -12.29 -9.03 -4.32
CA LEU A 23 -12.86 -7.83 -3.72
C LEU A 23 -14.38 -7.84 -3.84
N GLY A 24 -15.07 -7.37 -2.80
CA GLY A 24 -16.50 -7.08 -2.84
C GLY A 24 -16.81 -5.88 -3.77
N GLU A 25 -18.09 -5.68 -4.05
CA GLU A 25 -18.55 -4.54 -4.85
C GLU A 25 -18.17 -3.22 -4.14
N GLY A 26 -17.46 -2.34 -4.86
CA GLY A 26 -16.95 -1.07 -4.33
C GLY A 26 -15.71 -1.18 -3.42
N GLU A 27 -15.35 -2.38 -2.98
CA GLU A 27 -14.15 -2.62 -2.16
C GLU A 27 -12.87 -2.35 -2.96
N TRP A 28 -11.87 -1.80 -2.30
CA TRP A 28 -10.53 -1.62 -2.85
C TRP A 28 -9.47 -1.94 -1.81
N ARG A 29 -8.28 -2.29 -2.29
CA ARG A 29 -7.21 -2.79 -1.43
C ARG A 29 -5.86 -2.26 -1.88
N ILE A 30 -5.05 -1.89 -0.89
CA ILE A 30 -3.66 -1.50 -1.07
C ILE A 30 -2.79 -2.60 -0.45
N VAL A 31 -1.77 -3.03 -1.19
CA VAL A 31 -0.77 -4.00 -0.71
C VAL A 31 0.61 -3.38 -0.87
N LEU A 32 1.34 -3.28 0.24
CA LEU A 32 2.73 -2.86 0.30
C LEU A 32 3.61 -4.10 0.49
N GLU A 33 4.58 -4.28 -0.40
CA GLU A 33 5.61 -5.31 -0.31
C GLU A 33 6.98 -4.64 -0.41
N TRP A 34 8.01 -5.18 0.26
CA TRP A 34 9.38 -4.67 0.17
C TRP A 34 10.41 -5.78 0.36
N GLY A 35 11.72 -5.46 0.24
CA GLY A 35 12.83 -6.39 0.45
C GLY A 35 13.09 -6.73 1.92
N GLU A 36 14.29 -7.21 2.21
CA GLU A 36 14.68 -7.55 3.60
C GLU A 36 14.96 -6.31 4.44
N GLU A 37 15.37 -5.23 3.81
CA GLU A 37 15.67 -3.97 4.47
C GLU A 37 14.97 -2.78 3.77
N PRO A 38 14.45 -1.83 4.53
CA PRO A 38 14.44 -1.74 6.00
C PRO A 38 13.49 -2.76 6.64
N ALA A 39 13.72 -3.09 7.93
CA ALA A 39 12.93 -4.11 8.61
C ALA A 39 11.45 -3.75 8.73
N ASP A 40 11.14 -2.46 8.87
CA ASP A 40 9.79 -1.98 9.18
C ASP A 40 9.44 -0.76 8.31
N LEU A 41 8.51 -0.99 7.37
CA LEU A 41 7.85 0.04 6.56
C LEU A 41 6.36 0.05 6.87
N ASP A 42 5.85 1.19 7.26
CA ASP A 42 4.45 1.38 7.61
C ASP A 42 3.63 1.93 6.44
N ALA A 43 2.52 1.28 6.15
CA ALA A 43 1.48 1.79 5.24
C ALA A 43 0.56 2.76 5.98
N HIS A 44 0.37 3.94 5.43
CA HIS A 44 -0.51 4.97 5.94
C HIS A 44 -1.56 5.34 4.90
N LEU A 45 -2.82 5.32 5.29
CA LEU A 45 -3.93 5.83 4.49
C LEU A 45 -4.72 6.83 5.33
N GLU A 46 -4.86 8.05 4.82
CA GLU A 46 -5.58 9.10 5.53
C GLU A 46 -6.52 9.92 4.66
N THR A 47 -7.48 10.53 5.31
CA THR A 47 -8.38 11.57 4.78
C THR A 47 -8.37 12.76 5.75
N SER A 48 -9.19 13.77 5.48
CA SER A 48 -9.38 14.87 6.44
C SER A 48 -10.00 14.44 7.78
N SER A 49 -10.63 13.26 7.83
CA SER A 49 -11.46 12.80 8.96
C SER A 49 -10.85 11.65 9.75
N TRP A 50 -9.98 10.87 9.16
CA TRP A 50 -9.38 9.69 9.79
C TRP A 50 -8.01 9.35 9.18
N HIS A 51 -7.22 8.57 9.95
CA HIS A 51 -5.90 8.08 9.55
C HIS A 51 -5.74 6.64 10.03
N VAL A 52 -5.54 5.72 9.09
CA VAL A 52 -5.27 4.30 9.35
C VAL A 52 -3.78 4.01 9.15
N TRP A 53 -3.18 3.39 10.16
CA TRP A 53 -1.79 3.01 10.28
C TRP A 53 -1.62 2.02 11.43
N PHE A 54 -0.42 1.50 11.71
CA PHE A 54 -0.22 0.46 12.73
C PHE A 54 -0.82 0.81 14.11
N SER A 55 -0.72 2.06 14.56
CA SER A 55 -1.23 2.49 15.87
C SER A 55 -2.73 2.78 15.91
N ASN A 56 -3.36 2.92 14.75
CA ASN A 56 -4.80 3.07 14.58
C ASN A 56 -5.25 2.24 13.36
N PRO A 57 -5.30 0.90 13.51
CA PRO A 57 -5.45 0.00 12.36
C PRO A 57 -6.85 -0.05 11.76
N GLN A 58 -7.82 0.66 12.34
CA GLN A 58 -9.20 0.68 11.87
C GLN A 58 -9.79 2.09 11.91
N ALA A 59 -10.61 2.40 10.92
CA ALA A 59 -11.41 3.62 10.90
C ALA A 59 -12.77 3.37 10.26
N THR A 60 -13.73 4.24 10.58
CA THR A 60 -15.05 4.27 9.94
C THR A 60 -15.33 5.69 9.49
N GLY A 61 -15.54 5.89 8.20
CA GLY A 61 -15.93 7.17 7.63
C GLY A 61 -17.34 7.57 8.04
N SER A 62 -17.67 8.84 7.90
CA SER A 62 -19.00 9.39 8.24
C SER A 62 -20.12 8.82 7.34
N ASP A 63 -19.77 8.28 6.19
CA ASP A 63 -20.66 7.62 5.23
C ASP A 63 -20.79 6.10 5.47
N GLY A 64 -20.14 5.56 6.52
CA GLY A 64 -20.11 4.15 6.86
C GLY A 64 -19.01 3.35 6.14
N THR A 65 -18.11 4.01 5.41
CA THR A 65 -16.91 3.36 4.85
C THR A 65 -16.07 2.76 5.97
N GLU A 66 -15.81 1.46 5.90
CA GLU A 66 -14.92 0.76 6.84
C GLU A 66 -13.53 0.62 6.23
N VAL A 67 -12.49 0.92 7.02
CA VAL A 67 -11.09 0.86 6.64
C VAL A 67 -10.33 0.02 7.65
N ASN A 68 -9.55 -0.94 7.17
CA ASN A 68 -8.79 -1.85 8.03
C ASN A 68 -7.36 -2.03 7.49
N LEU A 69 -6.38 -1.88 8.37
CA LEU A 69 -5.04 -2.45 8.18
C LEU A 69 -5.12 -3.92 8.59
N ASP A 70 -5.20 -4.83 7.61
CA ASP A 70 -5.44 -6.26 7.85
C ASP A 70 -4.18 -7.00 8.31
N VAL A 71 -3.02 -6.53 7.83
CA VAL A 71 -1.70 -7.10 8.14
C VAL A 71 -0.73 -5.95 8.39
N ASP A 72 -0.02 -6.03 9.51
CA ASP A 72 1.06 -5.14 9.96
C ASP A 72 2.34 -6.00 10.11
N GLU A 73 3.29 -5.84 9.19
CA GLU A 73 4.51 -6.65 9.14
C GLU A 73 5.72 -5.85 9.65
N ARG A 74 6.51 -6.42 10.55
CA ARG A 74 7.62 -5.74 11.25
C ARG A 74 8.99 -6.39 11.07
N GLU A 75 9.05 -7.49 10.33
CA GLU A 75 10.28 -8.28 10.18
C GLU A 75 10.85 -8.27 8.75
N GLY A 76 10.39 -7.31 7.91
CA GLY A 76 10.77 -7.18 6.51
C GLY A 76 9.96 -8.07 5.56
N LYS A 77 10.02 -7.74 4.25
CA LYS A 77 9.36 -8.42 3.12
C LYS A 77 7.85 -8.13 2.98
N GLY A 78 7.19 -7.58 3.99
CA GLY A 78 5.74 -7.40 3.94
C GLY A 78 4.97 -8.73 3.88
N PRO A 79 3.73 -8.75 3.37
CA PRO A 79 3.01 -7.56 2.96
C PRO A 79 2.35 -6.81 4.11
N GLU A 80 2.16 -5.51 3.95
CA GLU A 80 1.11 -4.78 4.67
C GLU A 80 -0.09 -4.57 3.76
N THR A 81 -1.28 -4.68 4.31
CA THR A 81 -2.50 -4.63 3.51
C THR A 81 -3.55 -3.76 4.16
N ILE A 82 -4.03 -2.74 3.43
CA ILE A 82 -5.16 -1.92 3.83
C ILE A 82 -6.34 -2.24 2.91
N THR A 83 -7.48 -2.59 3.49
CA THR A 83 -8.74 -2.83 2.78
C THR A 83 -9.75 -1.74 3.14
N VAL A 84 -10.42 -1.20 2.14
CA VAL A 84 -11.46 -0.17 2.25
C VAL A 84 -12.75 -0.71 1.63
N SER A 85 -13.84 -0.67 2.39
CA SER A 85 -15.11 -1.31 1.99
C SER A 85 -15.81 -0.65 0.80
N GLN A 86 -15.59 0.64 0.62
CA GLN A 86 -16.12 1.41 -0.52
C GLN A 86 -15.32 2.69 -0.73
N MET A 87 -15.30 3.19 -1.97
CA MET A 87 -14.69 4.49 -2.27
C MET A 87 -15.75 5.60 -2.18
N ASN A 88 -15.49 6.59 -1.34
CA ASN A 88 -16.27 7.82 -1.31
C ASN A 88 -15.65 8.85 -2.26
N PRO A 89 -16.30 9.23 -3.36
CA PRO A 89 -15.73 10.19 -4.31
C PRO A 89 -15.61 11.61 -3.75
N ASP A 90 -16.33 11.94 -2.67
CA ASP A 90 -16.28 13.25 -2.03
C ASP A 90 -15.11 13.40 -1.04
N GLU A 91 -14.43 12.28 -0.71
CA GLU A 91 -13.26 12.27 0.15
C GLU A 91 -11.97 12.35 -0.69
N LYS A 92 -10.96 13.04 -0.14
CA LYS A 92 -9.59 12.95 -0.62
C LYS A 92 -8.85 11.91 0.22
N TYR A 93 -8.30 10.90 -0.42
CA TYR A 93 -7.44 9.91 0.22
C TYR A 93 -5.99 10.22 -0.12
N GLU A 94 -5.10 10.08 0.86
CA GLU A 94 -3.66 10.21 0.71
C GLU A 94 -3.01 8.92 1.20
N PHE A 95 -2.27 8.24 0.31
CA PHE A 95 -1.55 7.02 0.66
C PHE A 95 -0.05 7.27 0.58
N TYR A 96 0.63 6.94 1.67
CA TYR A 96 2.09 7.02 1.76
C TYR A 96 2.68 5.88 2.59
N VAL A 97 3.97 5.64 2.41
CA VAL A 97 4.76 4.67 3.15
C VAL A 97 5.78 5.41 4.01
N TYR A 98 5.86 5.06 5.28
CA TYR A 98 6.83 5.61 6.22
C TYR A 98 7.88 4.56 6.57
N ASN A 99 9.16 4.94 6.55
CA ASN A 99 10.24 4.09 7.04
C ASN A 99 10.36 4.22 8.57
N TYR A 100 9.63 3.38 9.30
CA TYR A 100 9.66 3.37 10.76
C TYR A 100 11.04 3.01 11.31
N SER A 101 11.76 2.10 10.64
CA SER A 101 13.13 1.72 10.99
C SER A 101 14.14 2.88 10.96
N SER A 102 13.79 4.00 10.30
CA SER A 102 14.67 5.18 10.24
C SER A 102 14.88 5.87 11.58
N ASN A 103 13.98 5.66 12.56
CA ASN A 103 13.97 6.35 13.84
C ASN A 103 14.13 7.88 13.72
N GLY A 104 13.55 8.47 12.68
CA GLY A 104 13.64 9.89 12.38
C GLY A 104 14.97 10.35 11.75
N ALA A 105 15.83 9.45 11.32
CA ALA A 105 17.06 9.79 10.60
C ALA A 105 16.73 10.46 9.26
N LYS A 106 17.22 11.68 9.06
CA LYS A 106 17.05 12.43 7.81
C LYS A 106 18.07 12.03 6.76
N ASN A 107 17.75 12.28 5.49
CA ASN A 107 18.60 11.99 4.32
C ASN A 107 18.99 10.51 4.19
N SER A 108 18.17 9.60 4.71
CA SER A 108 18.36 8.17 4.56
C SER A 108 17.95 7.74 3.15
N ASP A 109 18.76 6.91 2.49
CA ASP A 109 18.44 6.28 1.23
C ASP A 109 17.84 4.86 1.39
N ALA A 110 17.63 4.42 2.64
CA ALA A 110 17.12 3.10 2.95
C ALA A 110 15.75 2.82 2.32
N LEU A 111 14.83 3.81 2.38
CA LEU A 111 13.52 3.68 1.74
C LEU A 111 13.63 3.59 0.21
N GLY A 112 14.46 4.43 -0.42
CA GLY A 112 14.70 4.39 -1.87
C GLY A 112 15.42 3.13 -2.36
N LYS A 113 16.02 2.36 -1.46
CA LYS A 113 16.70 1.07 -1.73
C LYS A 113 15.89 -0.14 -1.28
N SER A 114 14.72 0.06 -0.70
CA SER A 114 13.91 -0.99 -0.06
C SER A 114 13.30 -1.99 -1.04
N GLU A 115 13.34 -1.71 -2.34
CA GLU A 115 12.62 -2.46 -3.37
C GLU A 115 11.10 -2.45 -3.15
N ALA A 116 10.60 -1.44 -2.40
CA ALA A 116 9.19 -1.35 -2.07
C ALA A 116 8.31 -1.19 -3.30
N VAL A 117 7.21 -1.94 -3.31
CA VAL A 117 6.19 -1.93 -4.35
C VAL A 117 4.83 -1.81 -3.68
N VAL A 118 4.03 -0.87 -4.15
CA VAL A 118 2.64 -0.70 -3.76
C VAL A 118 1.73 -1.13 -4.91
N LYS A 119 0.75 -1.98 -4.62
CA LYS A 119 -0.28 -2.40 -5.55
C LYS A 119 -1.64 -1.93 -5.06
N LEU A 120 -2.35 -1.20 -5.89
CA LEU A 120 -3.73 -0.78 -5.65
C LEU A 120 -4.67 -1.63 -6.50
N TYR A 121 -5.56 -2.37 -5.85
CA TYR A 121 -6.58 -3.21 -6.49
C TYR A 121 -7.93 -2.56 -6.34
N LEU A 122 -8.66 -2.42 -7.44
CA LEU A 122 -10.02 -1.87 -7.49
C LEU A 122 -11.05 -2.97 -7.76
N SER A 123 -12.28 -2.78 -7.29
CA SER A 123 -13.37 -3.77 -7.46
C SER A 123 -13.74 -4.06 -8.93
N ASN A 124 -13.46 -3.15 -9.84
CA ASN A 124 -13.66 -3.32 -11.28
C ASN A 124 -12.62 -4.25 -11.95
N GLY A 125 -11.65 -4.76 -11.19
CA GLY A 125 -10.56 -5.62 -11.67
C GLY A 125 -9.33 -4.86 -12.13
N GLU A 126 -9.32 -3.53 -12.09
CA GLU A 126 -8.12 -2.74 -12.36
C GLU A 126 -7.09 -2.91 -11.25
N MET A 127 -5.83 -2.90 -11.63
CA MET A 127 -4.68 -2.91 -10.72
C MET A 127 -3.65 -1.89 -11.18
N MET A 128 -3.22 -1.04 -10.25
CA MET A 128 -2.13 -0.09 -10.45
C MET A 128 -0.95 -0.51 -9.57
N GLN A 129 0.26 -0.33 -10.07
CA GLN A 129 1.48 -0.67 -9.34
C GLN A 129 2.46 0.50 -9.36
N TYR A 130 3.03 0.78 -8.19
CA TYR A 130 4.02 1.81 -7.99
C TYR A 130 5.28 1.18 -7.38
N SER A 131 6.46 1.58 -7.88
CA SER A 131 7.74 1.19 -7.30
C SER A 131 8.38 2.41 -6.66
N VAL A 132 8.98 2.22 -5.49
CA VAL A 132 9.65 3.30 -4.78
C VAL A 132 10.73 3.93 -5.66
N PRO A 133 10.79 5.26 -5.81
CA PRO A 133 11.85 5.91 -6.57
C PRO A 133 13.18 5.85 -5.82
N SER A 134 14.28 5.85 -6.55
CA SER A 134 15.60 5.98 -5.94
C SER A 134 15.80 7.40 -5.39
N GLY A 135 16.43 7.51 -4.23
CA GLY A 135 16.65 8.82 -3.60
C GLY A 135 16.77 8.71 -2.08
N THR A 136 16.70 9.85 -1.42
CA THR A 136 16.70 9.97 0.03
C THR A 136 15.36 10.48 0.52
N GLY A 137 14.95 10.00 1.69
CA GLY A 137 13.71 10.38 2.34
C GLY A 137 13.24 9.31 3.31
N THR A 138 12.39 9.71 4.22
CA THR A 138 11.78 8.82 5.22
C THR A 138 10.32 8.49 4.89
N VAL A 139 9.72 9.23 3.97
CA VAL A 139 8.35 9.06 3.49
C VAL A 139 8.36 8.91 1.98
N TRP A 140 7.56 7.98 1.48
CA TRP A 140 7.23 7.83 0.07
C TRP A 140 5.76 8.15 -0.14
N ASN A 141 5.47 9.34 -0.68
CA ASN A 141 4.13 9.71 -1.12
C ASN A 141 3.83 8.97 -2.42
N VAL A 142 2.90 8.01 -2.38
CA VAL A 142 2.67 7.08 -3.49
C VAL A 142 1.61 7.63 -4.44
N PHE A 143 0.42 7.88 -3.92
CA PHE A 143 -0.71 8.43 -4.69
C PHE A 143 -1.72 9.13 -3.79
N ASN A 144 -2.54 9.98 -4.42
CA ASN A 144 -3.78 10.51 -3.85
C ASN A 144 -4.98 9.99 -4.66
N ILE A 145 -6.15 9.90 -4.03
CA ILE A 145 -7.42 9.72 -4.73
C ILE A 145 -8.24 10.99 -4.51
N VAL A 146 -8.63 11.65 -5.60
CA VAL A 146 -9.39 12.91 -5.57
C VAL A 146 -10.56 12.79 -6.53
N ASN A 147 -11.77 13.03 -6.04
CA ASN A 147 -13.01 12.84 -6.81
C ASN A 147 -13.14 11.43 -7.41
N GLY A 148 -12.69 10.40 -6.66
CA GLY A 148 -12.68 9.02 -7.12
C GLY A 148 -11.60 8.68 -8.16
N GLU A 149 -10.73 9.64 -8.54
CA GLU A 149 -9.66 9.43 -9.50
C GLU A 149 -8.30 9.28 -8.79
N VAL A 150 -7.54 8.27 -9.17
CA VAL A 150 -6.18 8.05 -8.66
C VAL A 150 -5.21 9.02 -9.33
N LYS A 151 -4.45 9.74 -8.51
CA LYS A 151 -3.41 10.69 -8.91
C LYS A 151 -2.06 10.17 -8.41
N GLU A 152 -1.21 9.73 -9.31
CA GLU A 152 0.16 9.35 -8.97
C GLU A 152 0.96 10.55 -8.43
N ILE A 153 1.68 10.34 -7.32
CA ILE A 153 2.63 11.30 -6.74
C ILE A 153 4.05 10.75 -6.92
N ASN A 154 4.29 9.56 -6.39
CA ASN A 154 5.53 8.79 -6.50
C ASN A 154 6.81 9.56 -6.14
N GLU A 155 6.80 10.26 -5.01
CA GLU A 155 7.90 11.12 -4.55
C GLU A 155 8.37 10.75 -3.15
N LEU A 156 9.70 10.77 -2.94
CA LEU A 156 10.31 10.69 -1.61
C LEU A 156 10.33 12.06 -0.93
N ALA A 157 10.06 12.07 0.37
CA ALA A 157 10.05 13.26 1.21
C ALA A 157 10.63 12.96 2.60
N GLU A 158 10.88 14.02 3.36
CA GLU A 158 11.19 13.92 4.78
C GLU A 158 9.94 14.28 5.60
N ILE A 159 9.74 13.63 6.75
CA ILE A 159 8.76 14.12 7.73
C ILE A 159 9.22 15.47 8.25
N GLU A 160 8.39 16.49 8.10
CA GLU A 160 8.53 17.75 8.80
C GLU A 160 8.02 17.55 10.23
N ASN A 161 8.94 17.71 11.22
CA ASN A 161 8.60 17.70 12.65
C ASN A 161 8.04 19.04 13.08
#